data_f78fb7d284de263402d2f1b9fe14202b
#
_entry.id   f78fb7d284de263402d2f1b9fe14202b
#
_cell.length_a   1.000
_cell.length_b   1.000
_cell.length_c   1.000
_cell.angle_alpha   90.00
_cell.angle_beta   90.00
_cell.angle_gamma   90.00
#
_symmetry.space_group_name_H-M   'P 1'
#
loop_
_entity.id
_entity.type
_entity.pdbx_description
1 polymer ?
#
loop_
_entity_poly.entity_id
_entity_poly.type
_entity_poly.pdbx_seq_one_letter_code
_entity_poly.pdbx_strand_id
1 'polypeptide(L)'
;MELVKSVMNSRLVKYMKRYCTIFTVDLSAAIGLVHLWNKGYKYLVPTATLCCIGGSYLYCRIKSRDKISPNHAIIIIGCDSGLGYSLALHCRQLGATVIASVLQKDGPGAKKLGQKGVHVFSLDVTNFLDLSHFVDSVRSLLNEENLELRCLINNAAVMIFGEFEWQTHEQIERQLQVNLFGAIRITRELMPMIRIHSSRIIVISSHCKIQPIPGVATYSGTKAGLTAWATALRLELKKYGVKVICFIPGSFIKESNIMAGQAEHFKMMMDSMPEEAKHFYADYFNNYCKYFSSVSQATKLEKLQDPRIYEVFEGALLDKYPSAIYKNESWRYFIYHTLFAITPYCLSDMLVLKFVQGPPWKGPGAMVMNESAEALPDQSK
;
A
#
# COMPACT_ATOMS: atom_id res chain seq x y z
N MET A 1 30.19 -11.76 6.00
CA MET A 1 28.74 -11.76 6.34
C MET A 1 27.89 -11.22 5.18
N GLU A 2 28.32 -10.17 4.46
CA GLU A 2 27.62 -9.64 3.28
C GLU A 2 27.58 -10.59 2.09
N LEU A 3 28.69 -11.30 1.82
CA LEU A 3 28.76 -12.29 0.73
C LEU A 3 27.75 -13.44 0.92
N VAL A 4 27.57 -13.89 2.15
CA VAL A 4 26.59 -14.95 2.51
C VAL A 4 25.14 -14.42 2.34
N LYS A 5 24.89 -13.16 2.71
CA LYS A 5 23.58 -12.50 2.48
C LYS A 5 23.32 -12.29 0.99
N SER A 6 24.33 -11.94 0.20
CA SER A 6 24.22 -11.79 -1.25
C SER A 6 23.92 -13.13 -1.93
N VAL A 7 24.61 -14.19 -1.54
CA VAL A 7 24.35 -15.56 -2.05
C VAL A 7 22.97 -16.07 -1.63
N MET A 8 22.57 -15.85 -0.38
CA MET A 8 21.23 -16.21 0.12
C MET A 8 20.10 -15.45 -0.56
N ASN A 9 20.36 -14.23 -1.04
CA ASN A 9 19.40 -13.42 -1.81
C ASN A 9 19.48 -13.63 -3.34
N SER A 10 20.43 -14.45 -3.82
CA SER A 10 20.56 -14.72 -5.24
C SER A 10 19.28 -15.37 -5.80
N ARG A 11 18.93 -15.04 -7.06
CA ARG A 11 17.80 -15.64 -7.78
C ARG A 11 17.87 -17.17 -7.77
N LEU A 12 19.08 -17.73 -7.80
CA LEU A 12 19.34 -19.16 -7.78
C LEU A 12 18.91 -19.80 -6.45
N VAL A 13 19.22 -19.20 -5.31
CA VAL A 13 18.82 -19.72 -3.98
C VAL A 13 17.31 -19.61 -3.76
N LYS A 14 16.66 -18.52 -4.23
CA LYS A 14 15.19 -18.41 -4.21
C LYS A 14 14.53 -19.48 -5.09
N TYR A 15 15.12 -19.75 -6.26
CA TYR A 15 14.69 -20.82 -7.17
C TYR A 15 14.83 -22.19 -6.52
N MET A 16 16.00 -22.49 -5.94
CA MET A 16 16.27 -23.74 -5.23
C MET A 16 15.33 -23.94 -4.02
N LYS A 17 15.11 -22.93 -3.19
CA LYS A 17 14.15 -23.00 -2.07
C LYS A 17 12.74 -23.38 -2.56
N ARG A 18 12.29 -22.81 -3.67
CA ARG A 18 10.97 -23.12 -4.27
C ARG A 18 10.87 -24.58 -4.71
N TYR A 19 11.90 -25.10 -5.38
CA TYR A 19 11.93 -26.50 -5.82
C TYR A 19 12.09 -27.44 -4.62
N CYS A 20 12.90 -27.09 -3.63
CA CYS A 20 13.00 -27.86 -2.39
C CYS A 20 11.66 -27.97 -1.66
N THR A 21 10.87 -26.87 -1.59
CA THR A 21 9.56 -26.92 -0.94
C THR A 21 8.58 -27.82 -1.70
N ILE A 22 8.53 -27.75 -3.02
CA ILE A 22 7.70 -28.63 -3.85
C ILE A 22 8.18 -30.07 -3.69
N PHE A 23 9.48 -30.32 -3.80
CA PHE A 23 10.07 -31.65 -3.64
C PHE A 23 9.81 -32.27 -2.27
N THR A 24 9.89 -31.49 -1.18
CA THR A 24 9.59 -31.99 0.17
C THR A 24 8.10 -32.31 0.34
N VAL A 25 7.20 -31.51 -0.24
CA VAL A 25 5.75 -31.81 -0.21
C VAL A 25 5.44 -33.05 -1.02
N ASP A 26 6.00 -33.18 -2.23
CA ASP A 26 5.79 -34.37 -3.08
C ASP A 26 6.40 -35.63 -2.49
N LEU A 27 7.57 -35.51 -1.84
CA LEU A 27 8.20 -36.64 -1.13
C LEU A 27 7.37 -37.08 0.07
N SER A 28 6.86 -36.14 0.87
CA SER A 28 6.00 -36.46 2.02
C SER A 28 4.69 -37.10 1.57
N ALA A 29 4.10 -36.63 0.48
CA ALA A 29 2.92 -37.23 -0.13
C ALA A 29 3.21 -38.65 -0.64
N ALA A 30 4.36 -38.87 -1.31
CA ALA A 30 4.78 -40.19 -1.78
C ALA A 30 4.94 -41.19 -0.64
N ILE A 31 5.57 -40.79 0.48
CA ILE A 31 5.72 -41.63 1.69
C ILE A 31 4.34 -41.96 2.25
N GLY A 32 3.43 -41.02 2.36
CA GLY A 32 2.06 -41.24 2.80
C GLY A 32 1.29 -42.20 1.89
N LEU A 33 1.47 -42.11 0.57
CA LEU A 33 0.86 -43.01 -0.40
C LEU A 33 1.37 -44.44 -0.30
N VAL A 34 2.69 -44.62 -0.10
CA VAL A 34 3.29 -45.93 0.14
C VAL A 34 2.74 -46.55 1.43
N HIS A 35 2.59 -45.75 2.51
CA HIS A 35 2.01 -46.20 3.76
C HIS A 35 0.53 -46.65 3.61
N LEU A 36 -0.27 -45.87 2.87
CA LEU A 36 -1.67 -46.24 2.56
C LEU A 36 -1.75 -47.52 1.71
N TRP A 37 -0.85 -47.67 0.73
CA TRP A 37 -0.76 -48.89 -0.08
C TRP A 37 -0.50 -50.12 0.78
N ASN A 38 0.48 -50.03 1.68
CA ASN A 38 0.84 -51.12 2.60
C ASN A 38 -0.28 -51.46 3.58
N LYS A 39 -1.16 -50.49 3.91
CA LYS A 39 -2.36 -50.71 4.73
C LYS A 39 -3.57 -51.27 3.94
N GLY A 40 -3.43 -51.60 2.67
CA GLY A 40 -4.49 -52.19 1.87
C GLY A 40 -5.43 -51.21 1.16
N TYR A 41 -5.21 -49.89 1.29
CA TYR A 41 -6.04 -48.87 0.62
C TYR A 41 -5.68 -48.69 -0.86
N LYS A 42 -5.56 -49.80 -1.61
CA LYS A 42 -5.05 -49.84 -3.00
C LYS A 42 -5.83 -48.96 -3.99
N TYR A 43 -7.14 -48.81 -3.78
CA TYR A 43 -7.99 -47.97 -4.66
C TYR A 43 -7.89 -46.49 -4.39
N LEU A 44 -7.50 -46.07 -3.16
CA LEU A 44 -7.35 -44.66 -2.82
C LEU A 44 -6.00 -44.08 -3.29
N VAL A 45 -4.98 -44.94 -3.44
CA VAL A 45 -3.63 -44.49 -3.82
C VAL A 45 -3.57 -43.83 -5.21
N PRO A 46 -4.16 -44.39 -6.27
CA PRO A 46 -4.14 -43.75 -7.59
C PRO A 46 -4.83 -42.37 -7.59
N THR A 47 -5.98 -42.27 -6.90
CA THR A 47 -6.74 -41.01 -6.80
C THR A 47 -5.93 -39.95 -6.06
N ALA A 48 -5.35 -40.31 -4.91
CA ALA A 48 -4.51 -39.40 -4.14
C ALA A 48 -3.26 -38.99 -4.91
N THR A 49 -2.63 -39.90 -5.68
CA THR A 49 -1.48 -39.57 -6.54
C THR A 49 -1.85 -38.56 -7.61
N LEU A 50 -2.98 -38.75 -8.30
CA LEU A 50 -3.49 -37.80 -9.28
C LEU A 50 -3.78 -36.43 -8.69
N CYS A 51 -4.36 -36.37 -7.48
CA CYS A 51 -4.61 -35.14 -6.77
C CYS A 51 -3.30 -34.41 -6.39
N CYS A 52 -2.26 -35.14 -5.93
CA CYS A 52 -0.96 -34.55 -5.61
C CYS A 52 -0.28 -34.00 -6.88
N ILE A 53 -0.21 -34.78 -7.97
CA ILE A 53 0.39 -34.33 -9.24
C ILE A 53 -0.38 -33.14 -9.82
N GLY A 54 -1.72 -33.20 -9.84
CA GLY A 54 -2.57 -32.11 -10.28
C GLY A 54 -2.39 -30.85 -9.44
N GLY A 55 -2.31 -31.01 -8.11
CA GLY A 55 -2.06 -29.92 -7.17
C GLY A 55 -0.70 -29.26 -7.37
N SER A 56 0.37 -30.07 -7.51
CA SER A 56 1.72 -29.56 -7.78
C SER A 56 1.81 -28.84 -9.14
N TYR A 57 1.20 -29.40 -10.18
CA TYR A 57 1.11 -28.78 -11.49
C TYR A 57 0.38 -27.44 -11.42
N LEU A 58 -0.78 -27.41 -10.77
CA LEU A 58 -1.59 -26.19 -10.59
C LEU A 58 -0.82 -25.14 -9.78
N TYR A 59 -0.14 -25.55 -8.71
CA TYR A 59 0.71 -24.66 -7.90
C TYR A 59 1.85 -24.05 -8.74
N CYS A 60 2.56 -24.86 -9.52
CA CYS A 60 3.62 -24.37 -10.40
C CYS A 60 3.09 -23.39 -11.46
N ARG A 61 1.92 -23.68 -12.02
CA ARG A 61 1.26 -22.82 -13.01
C ARG A 61 0.82 -21.48 -12.39
N ILE A 62 0.23 -21.50 -11.20
CA ILE A 62 -0.21 -20.31 -10.47
C ILE A 62 0.97 -19.43 -10.08
N LYS A 63 2.10 -20.05 -9.72
CA LYS A 63 3.34 -19.34 -9.29
C LYS A 63 4.25 -18.94 -10.47
N SER A 64 3.86 -19.19 -11.73
CA SER A 64 4.67 -18.74 -12.86
C SER A 64 4.68 -17.22 -12.97
N ARG A 65 5.85 -16.63 -13.26
CA ARG A 65 6.05 -15.19 -13.37
C ARG A 65 6.46 -14.79 -14.77
N ASP A 66 5.93 -13.68 -15.25
CA ASP A 66 6.35 -13.04 -16.49
C ASP A 66 7.74 -12.40 -16.28
N LYS A 67 8.52 -12.30 -17.35
CA LYS A 67 9.80 -11.60 -17.33
C LYS A 67 9.60 -10.14 -17.67
N ILE A 68 10.41 -9.28 -17.06
CA ILE A 68 10.54 -7.87 -17.41
C ILE A 68 11.71 -7.73 -18.39
N SER A 69 11.56 -6.83 -19.33
CA SER A 69 12.57 -6.46 -20.32
C SER A 69 12.61 -4.93 -20.50
N PRO A 70 13.65 -4.37 -21.10
CA PRO A 70 13.78 -2.92 -21.29
C PRO A 70 12.68 -2.28 -22.14
N ASN A 71 12.04 -3.04 -23.04
CA ASN A 71 10.92 -2.57 -23.84
C ASN A 71 9.58 -2.54 -23.06
N HIS A 72 9.54 -3.02 -21.83
CA HIS A 72 8.37 -2.93 -20.97
C HIS A 72 8.38 -1.62 -20.19
N ALA A 73 7.41 -0.74 -20.46
CA ALA A 73 7.19 0.48 -19.71
C ALA A 73 6.33 0.24 -18.46
N ILE A 74 6.73 0.82 -17.33
CA ILE A 74 5.97 0.82 -16.08
C ILE A 74 5.76 2.27 -15.66
N ILE A 75 4.50 2.69 -15.62
CA ILE A 75 4.09 4.02 -15.17
C ILE A 75 3.80 3.96 -13.68
N ILE A 76 4.39 4.89 -12.90
CA ILE A 76 4.17 4.99 -11.45
C ILE A 76 3.76 6.41 -11.10
N ILE A 77 2.60 6.56 -10.49
CA ILE A 77 2.04 7.86 -10.12
C ILE A 77 2.43 8.24 -8.70
N GLY A 78 3.06 9.42 -8.50
CA GLY A 78 3.46 9.94 -7.18
C GLY A 78 4.78 9.35 -6.70
N CYS A 79 5.88 9.70 -7.33
CA CYS A 79 7.23 9.19 -7.06
C CYS A 79 8.13 10.22 -6.36
N ASP A 80 7.59 11.30 -5.81
CA ASP A 80 8.37 12.33 -5.11
C ASP A 80 9.18 11.75 -3.93
N SER A 81 8.61 10.75 -3.23
CA SER A 81 9.24 10.11 -2.07
C SER A 81 8.58 8.76 -1.74
N GLY A 82 9.02 8.13 -0.65
CA GLY A 82 8.36 6.98 -0.02
C GLY A 82 8.22 5.76 -0.94
N LEU A 83 7.01 5.19 -0.96
CA LEU A 83 6.75 3.94 -1.69
C LEU A 83 6.91 4.12 -3.21
N GLY A 84 6.33 5.18 -3.80
CA GLY A 84 6.41 5.42 -5.25
C GLY A 84 7.85 5.55 -5.73
N TYR A 85 8.67 6.35 -5.05
CA TYR A 85 10.10 6.47 -5.30
C TYR A 85 10.82 5.12 -5.20
N SER A 86 10.52 4.35 -4.16
CA SER A 86 11.13 3.04 -3.91
C SER A 86 10.76 2.02 -4.97
N LEU A 87 9.49 2.00 -5.40
CA LEU A 87 9.01 1.12 -6.46
C LEU A 87 9.60 1.51 -7.83
N ALA A 88 9.80 2.81 -8.11
CA ALA A 88 10.43 3.28 -9.34
C ALA A 88 11.86 2.75 -9.45
N LEU A 89 12.66 2.88 -8.38
CA LEU A 89 14.01 2.33 -8.34
C LEU A 89 14.00 0.80 -8.46
N HIS A 90 13.05 0.14 -7.82
CA HIS A 90 12.96 -1.32 -7.86
C HIS A 90 12.59 -1.84 -9.26
N CYS A 91 11.60 -1.23 -9.92
CA CYS A 91 11.22 -1.57 -11.29
C CYS A 91 12.38 -1.35 -12.27
N ARG A 92 13.15 -0.26 -12.09
CA ARG A 92 14.36 0.00 -12.87
C ARG A 92 15.41 -1.08 -12.67
N GLN A 93 15.62 -1.55 -11.42
CA GLN A 93 16.52 -2.67 -11.10
C GLN A 93 16.05 -4.01 -11.70
N LEU A 94 14.75 -4.21 -11.90
CA LEU A 94 14.19 -5.37 -12.60
C LEU A 94 14.43 -5.32 -14.12
N GLY A 95 14.88 -4.18 -14.65
CA GLY A 95 15.20 -3.99 -16.06
C GLY A 95 14.09 -3.35 -16.89
N ALA A 96 13.04 -2.79 -16.25
CA ALA A 96 11.98 -2.07 -16.95
C ALA A 96 12.41 -0.65 -17.35
N THR A 97 11.81 -0.10 -18.39
CA THR A 97 11.74 1.34 -18.61
C THR A 97 10.67 1.91 -17.66
N VAL A 98 11.08 2.84 -16.80
CA VAL A 98 10.20 3.40 -15.77
C VAL A 98 9.83 4.83 -16.11
N ILE A 99 8.53 5.11 -16.07
CA ILE A 99 7.94 6.44 -16.25
C ILE A 99 7.34 6.84 -14.90
N ALA A 100 7.97 7.78 -14.23
CA ALA A 100 7.59 8.26 -12.91
C ALA A 100 6.90 9.62 -13.00
N SER A 101 5.74 9.76 -12.36
CA SER A 101 5.18 11.08 -12.13
C SER A 101 5.58 11.63 -10.76
N VAL A 102 5.83 12.92 -10.70
CA VAL A 102 6.17 13.67 -9.49
C VAL A 102 5.35 14.96 -9.46
N LEU A 103 5.06 15.46 -8.27
CA LEU A 103 4.41 16.78 -8.14
C LEU A 103 5.42 17.90 -8.38
N GLN A 104 6.66 17.73 -7.90
CA GLN A 104 7.74 18.70 -8.01
C GLN A 104 8.84 18.20 -8.95
N LYS A 105 8.82 18.67 -10.21
CA LYS A 105 9.79 18.26 -11.25
C LYS A 105 11.24 18.57 -10.88
N ASP A 106 11.47 19.65 -10.14
CA ASP A 106 12.81 20.07 -9.69
C ASP A 106 13.13 19.57 -8.27
N GLY A 107 12.26 18.76 -7.69
CA GLY A 107 12.41 18.20 -6.36
C GLY A 107 13.56 17.19 -6.27
N PRO A 108 14.06 16.91 -5.04
CA PRO A 108 15.18 16.01 -4.85
C PRO A 108 14.88 14.57 -5.32
N GLY A 109 13.61 14.12 -5.19
CA GLY A 109 13.16 12.81 -5.69
C GLY A 109 13.26 12.71 -7.20
N ALA A 110 12.74 13.70 -7.91
CA ALA A 110 12.78 13.77 -9.36
C ALA A 110 14.22 13.74 -9.89
N LYS A 111 15.12 14.56 -9.31
CA LYS A 111 16.55 14.62 -9.70
C LYS A 111 17.24 13.26 -9.50
N LYS A 112 17.04 12.61 -8.34
CA LYS A 112 17.64 11.30 -8.06
C LYS A 112 17.10 10.21 -8.97
N LEU A 113 15.81 10.21 -9.29
CA LEU A 113 15.21 9.26 -10.24
C LEU A 113 15.78 9.45 -11.65
N GLY A 114 15.86 10.69 -12.13
CA GLY A 114 16.45 11.00 -13.43
C GLY A 114 17.90 10.51 -13.55
N GLN A 115 18.73 10.73 -12.50
CA GLN A 115 20.12 10.21 -12.43
C GLN A 115 20.21 8.68 -12.51
N LYS A 116 19.10 7.97 -12.17
CA LYS A 116 19.01 6.50 -12.25
C LYS A 116 18.40 6.01 -13.56
N GLY A 117 18.19 6.90 -14.53
CA GLY A 117 17.63 6.57 -15.84
C GLY A 117 16.13 6.29 -15.82
N VAL A 118 15.40 6.96 -14.92
CA VAL A 118 13.95 6.97 -14.88
C VAL A 118 13.44 8.19 -15.64
N HIS A 119 12.46 8.03 -16.54
CA HIS A 119 11.77 9.15 -17.18
C HIS A 119 10.84 9.84 -16.19
N VAL A 120 11.08 11.11 -15.89
CA VAL A 120 10.36 11.85 -14.85
C VAL A 120 9.52 12.95 -15.47
N PHE A 121 8.22 12.94 -15.18
CA PHE A 121 7.27 13.95 -15.63
C PHE A 121 6.54 14.57 -14.44
N SER A 122 6.20 15.87 -14.57
CA SER A 122 5.33 16.53 -13.58
C SER A 122 3.89 16.10 -13.77
N LEU A 123 3.17 15.87 -12.65
CA LEU A 123 1.74 15.58 -12.68
C LEU A 123 1.10 15.89 -11.33
N ASP A 124 0.18 16.84 -11.33
CA ASP A 124 -0.84 16.94 -10.29
C ASP A 124 -2.09 16.20 -10.78
N VAL A 125 -2.41 15.08 -10.11
CA VAL A 125 -3.57 14.23 -10.46
C VAL A 125 -4.92 14.92 -10.25
N THR A 126 -4.94 16.09 -9.61
CA THR A 126 -6.15 16.91 -9.39
C THR A 126 -6.37 17.91 -10.51
N ASN A 127 -5.34 18.21 -11.32
CA ASN A 127 -5.36 19.17 -12.41
C ASN A 127 -5.56 18.45 -13.76
N PHE A 128 -6.62 18.82 -14.48
CA PHE A 128 -6.94 18.19 -15.78
C PHE A 128 -5.94 18.56 -16.90
N LEU A 129 -5.35 19.74 -16.87
CA LEU A 129 -4.36 20.14 -17.87
C LEU A 129 -3.06 19.36 -17.69
N ASP A 130 -2.59 19.20 -16.43
CA ASP A 130 -1.41 18.40 -16.11
C ASP A 130 -1.62 16.94 -16.52
N LEU A 131 -2.85 16.42 -16.28
CA LEU A 131 -3.24 15.06 -16.69
C LEU A 131 -3.10 14.87 -18.21
N SER A 132 -3.64 15.81 -19.01
CA SER A 132 -3.57 15.75 -20.48
C SER A 132 -2.11 15.81 -20.96
N HIS A 133 -1.32 16.76 -20.48
CA HIS A 133 0.09 16.90 -20.83
C HIS A 133 0.91 15.64 -20.46
N PHE A 134 0.64 15.07 -19.29
CA PHE A 134 1.31 13.84 -18.85
C PHE A 134 0.98 12.67 -19.79
N VAL A 135 -0.30 12.48 -20.12
CA VAL A 135 -0.76 11.39 -21.00
C VAL A 135 -0.17 11.52 -22.40
N ASP A 136 -0.10 12.74 -22.95
CA ASP A 136 0.50 13.00 -24.26
C ASP A 136 2.01 12.73 -24.25
N SER A 137 2.71 13.16 -23.17
CA SER A 137 4.14 12.86 -23.00
C SER A 137 4.41 11.35 -22.90
N VAL A 138 3.58 10.62 -22.15
CA VAL A 138 3.66 9.16 -22.07
C VAL A 138 3.42 8.52 -23.43
N ARG A 139 2.41 8.95 -24.17
CA ARG A 139 2.09 8.43 -25.50
C ARG A 139 3.25 8.65 -26.47
N SER A 140 3.84 9.85 -26.51
CA SER A 140 5.00 10.16 -27.34
C SER A 140 6.18 9.25 -27.00
N LEU A 141 6.53 9.13 -25.73
CA LEU A 141 7.64 8.29 -25.28
C LEU A 141 7.45 6.81 -25.63
N LEU A 142 6.23 6.26 -25.42
CA LEU A 142 5.94 4.86 -25.78
C LEU A 142 6.12 4.61 -27.28
N ASN A 143 5.73 5.57 -28.13
CA ASN A 143 5.87 5.47 -29.58
C ASN A 143 7.33 5.63 -30.03
N GLU A 144 8.03 6.65 -29.52
CA GLU A 144 9.42 6.98 -29.90
C GLU A 144 10.40 5.87 -29.54
N GLU A 145 10.25 5.28 -28.36
CA GLU A 145 11.11 4.20 -27.88
C GLU A 145 10.55 2.78 -28.18
N ASN A 146 9.43 2.68 -28.89
CA ASN A 146 8.73 1.43 -29.20
C ASN A 146 8.50 0.56 -27.95
N LEU A 147 7.91 1.17 -26.90
CA LEU A 147 7.69 0.53 -25.60
C LEU A 147 6.30 -0.07 -25.50
N GLU A 148 6.21 -1.21 -24.83
CA GLU A 148 4.97 -1.86 -24.43
C GLU A 148 4.57 -1.40 -23.02
N LEU A 149 3.41 -0.78 -22.86
CA LEU A 149 2.90 -0.42 -21.53
C LEU A 149 2.56 -1.71 -20.75
N ARG A 150 3.41 -2.09 -19.83
CA ARG A 150 3.25 -3.30 -19.03
C ARG A 150 2.38 -3.09 -17.80
N CYS A 151 2.52 -1.94 -17.14
CA CYS A 151 1.82 -1.68 -15.88
C CYS A 151 1.62 -0.18 -15.62
N LEU A 152 0.43 0.16 -15.12
CA LEU A 152 0.14 1.43 -14.44
C LEU A 152 0.05 1.18 -12.93
N ILE A 153 0.79 1.93 -12.12
CA ILE A 153 0.77 1.87 -10.66
C ILE A 153 0.20 3.16 -10.10
N ASN A 154 -1.04 3.11 -9.62
CA ASN A 154 -1.71 4.20 -8.94
C ASN A 154 -1.26 4.24 -7.47
N ASN A 155 -0.23 5.05 -7.18
CA ASN A 155 0.36 5.15 -5.84
C ASN A 155 0.13 6.50 -5.18
N ALA A 156 -0.05 7.60 -5.92
CA ALA A 156 -0.27 8.93 -5.34
C ALA A 156 -1.36 8.92 -4.26
N ALA A 157 -1.03 9.42 -3.08
CA ALA A 157 -1.95 9.51 -1.96
C ALA A 157 -1.48 10.54 -0.93
N VAL A 158 -2.44 11.15 -0.26
CA VAL A 158 -2.26 11.99 0.93
C VAL A 158 -3.06 11.39 2.09
N MET A 159 -2.53 11.53 3.30
CA MET A 159 -3.19 11.08 4.53
C MET A 159 -3.10 12.20 5.56
N ILE A 160 -4.23 12.62 6.07
CA ILE A 160 -4.34 13.69 7.06
C ILE A 160 -4.94 13.09 8.32
N PHE A 161 -4.17 13.10 9.41
CA PHE A 161 -4.63 12.70 10.73
C PHE A 161 -5.36 13.85 11.40
N GLY A 162 -6.46 13.54 12.04
CA GLY A 162 -7.30 14.44 12.82
C GLY A 162 -8.68 13.82 12.95
N GLU A 163 -9.35 14.06 14.09
CA GLU A 163 -10.74 13.64 14.20
C GLU A 163 -11.58 14.32 13.12
N PHE A 164 -12.65 13.67 12.71
CA PHE A 164 -13.42 14.11 11.55
C PHE A 164 -13.92 15.55 11.68
N GLU A 165 -14.36 15.95 12.86
CA GLU A 165 -14.87 17.29 13.13
C GLU A 165 -13.79 18.38 13.03
N TRP A 166 -12.51 18.05 13.23
CA TRP A 166 -11.41 19.01 13.14
C TRP A 166 -10.96 19.26 11.71
N GLN A 167 -11.14 18.26 10.82
CA GLN A 167 -10.67 18.37 9.45
C GLN A 167 -11.47 19.43 8.69
N THR A 168 -10.77 20.34 8.03
CA THR A 168 -11.40 21.35 7.17
C THR A 168 -12.02 20.70 5.92
N HIS A 169 -13.00 21.36 5.32
CA HIS A 169 -13.59 20.92 4.06
C HIS A 169 -12.52 20.72 2.97
N GLU A 170 -11.55 21.62 2.89
CA GLU A 170 -10.43 21.52 1.95
C GLU A 170 -9.57 20.27 2.20
N GLN A 171 -9.28 19.95 3.45
CA GLN A 171 -8.52 18.75 3.81
C GLN A 171 -9.28 17.46 3.47
N ILE A 172 -10.59 17.44 3.66
CA ILE A 172 -11.45 16.32 3.28
C ILE A 172 -11.47 16.16 1.77
N GLU A 173 -11.74 17.26 1.05
CA GLU A 173 -11.81 17.26 -0.41
C GLU A 173 -10.48 16.86 -1.04
N ARG A 174 -9.34 17.39 -0.57
CA ARG A 174 -8.01 17.05 -1.06
C ARG A 174 -7.73 15.55 -0.98
N GLN A 175 -8.11 14.90 0.12
CA GLN A 175 -7.95 13.45 0.27
C GLN A 175 -8.79 12.69 -0.77
N LEU A 176 -10.02 13.10 -1.05
CA LEU A 176 -10.88 12.52 -2.08
C LEU A 176 -10.31 12.74 -3.48
N GLN A 177 -9.92 13.98 -3.79
CA GLN A 177 -9.41 14.36 -5.10
C GLN A 177 -8.12 13.62 -5.46
N VAL A 178 -7.17 13.50 -4.53
CA VAL A 178 -5.90 12.82 -4.78
C VAL A 178 -6.07 11.29 -4.73
N ASN A 179 -6.61 10.75 -3.62
CA ASN A 179 -6.54 9.32 -3.36
C ASN A 179 -7.52 8.49 -4.18
N LEU A 180 -8.66 9.06 -4.55
CA LEU A 180 -9.73 8.34 -5.27
C LEU A 180 -9.87 8.88 -6.70
N PHE A 181 -10.24 10.14 -6.85
CA PHE A 181 -10.51 10.70 -8.17
C PHE A 181 -9.26 10.78 -9.04
N GLY A 182 -8.07 11.08 -8.46
CA GLY A 182 -6.81 11.10 -9.18
C GLY A 182 -6.50 9.75 -9.84
N ALA A 183 -6.63 8.66 -9.09
CA ALA A 183 -6.41 7.30 -9.61
C ALA A 183 -7.43 6.95 -10.72
N ILE A 184 -8.71 7.33 -10.55
CA ILE A 184 -9.76 7.09 -11.55
C ILE A 184 -9.47 7.88 -12.83
N ARG A 185 -9.14 9.17 -12.72
CA ARG A 185 -8.87 10.06 -13.87
C ARG A 185 -7.68 9.57 -14.69
N ILE A 186 -6.52 9.37 -14.06
CA ILE A 186 -5.33 8.93 -14.79
C ILE A 186 -5.52 7.56 -15.44
N THR A 187 -6.21 6.64 -14.76
CA THR A 187 -6.52 5.33 -15.35
C THR A 187 -7.43 5.47 -16.56
N ARG A 188 -8.43 6.34 -16.51
CA ARG A 188 -9.35 6.59 -17.62
C ARG A 188 -8.62 7.17 -18.84
N GLU A 189 -7.76 8.15 -18.63
CA GLU A 189 -7.02 8.79 -19.73
C GLU A 189 -5.99 7.82 -20.37
N LEU A 190 -5.36 6.95 -19.58
CA LEU A 190 -4.44 5.92 -20.07
C LEU A 190 -5.14 4.67 -20.61
N MET A 191 -6.46 4.55 -20.48
CA MET A 191 -7.22 3.34 -20.82
C MET A 191 -7.03 2.86 -22.26
N PRO A 192 -6.95 3.71 -23.29
CA PRO A 192 -6.67 3.23 -24.66
C PRO A 192 -5.36 2.45 -24.75
N MET A 193 -4.26 2.97 -24.16
CA MET A 193 -2.95 2.32 -24.12
C MET A 193 -2.96 1.04 -23.27
N ILE A 194 -3.61 1.09 -22.09
CA ILE A 194 -3.77 -0.07 -21.20
C ILE A 194 -4.47 -1.23 -21.92
N ARG A 195 -5.52 -0.93 -22.68
CA ARG A 195 -6.29 -1.93 -23.39
C ARG A 195 -5.53 -2.54 -24.58
N ILE A 196 -4.84 -1.71 -25.37
CA ILE A 196 -4.05 -2.17 -26.52
C ILE A 196 -2.94 -3.14 -26.07
N HIS A 197 -2.25 -2.83 -24.98
CA HIS A 197 -1.14 -3.64 -24.46
C HIS A 197 -1.58 -4.72 -23.46
N SER A 198 -2.89 -4.89 -23.19
CA SER A 198 -3.40 -5.78 -22.14
C SER A 198 -2.64 -5.62 -20.81
N SER A 199 -2.36 -4.38 -20.42
CA SER A 199 -1.50 -3.99 -19.31
C SER A 199 -2.04 -4.43 -17.96
N ARG A 200 -1.25 -4.24 -16.91
CA ARG A 200 -1.71 -4.35 -15.52
C ARG A 200 -2.05 -2.98 -14.95
N ILE A 201 -2.99 -2.95 -14.02
CA ILE A 201 -3.27 -1.80 -13.17
C ILE A 201 -3.06 -2.25 -11.74
N ILE A 202 -2.07 -1.67 -11.06
CA ILE A 202 -1.82 -1.89 -9.64
C ILE A 202 -2.28 -0.67 -8.87
N VAL A 203 -3.18 -0.87 -7.92
CA VAL A 203 -3.76 0.20 -7.10
C VAL A 203 -3.22 0.05 -5.68
N ILE A 204 -2.55 1.10 -5.19
CA ILE A 204 -2.00 1.10 -3.82
C ILE A 204 -3.13 1.42 -2.84
N SER A 205 -3.56 0.39 -2.11
CA SER A 205 -4.59 0.47 -1.09
C SER A 205 -3.98 0.46 0.32
N SER A 206 -4.81 0.29 1.35
CA SER A 206 -4.43 0.27 2.75
C SER A 206 -5.24 -0.75 3.52
N HIS A 207 -4.75 -1.17 4.68
CA HIS A 207 -5.55 -1.93 5.65
C HIS A 207 -6.76 -1.16 6.15
N CYS A 208 -6.68 0.18 6.19
CA CYS A 208 -7.78 1.08 6.58
C CYS A 208 -9.04 0.94 5.71
N LYS A 209 -8.97 0.28 4.54
CA LYS A 209 -10.14 -0.04 3.72
C LYS A 209 -11.08 -1.08 4.35
N ILE A 210 -10.53 -1.96 5.18
CA ILE A 210 -11.26 -3.05 5.85
C ILE A 210 -11.51 -2.70 7.31
N GLN A 211 -10.46 -2.19 7.96
CA GLN A 211 -10.48 -1.78 9.34
C GLN A 211 -10.12 -0.29 9.45
N PRO A 212 -11.13 0.59 9.35
CA PRO A 212 -10.94 2.01 9.64
C PRO A 212 -10.45 2.21 11.08
N ILE A 213 -9.60 3.21 11.27
CA ILE A 213 -9.13 3.60 12.60
C ILE A 213 -9.48 5.06 12.89
N PRO A 214 -9.68 5.43 14.17
CA PRO A 214 -9.92 6.82 14.55
C PRO A 214 -8.85 7.78 14.01
N GLY A 215 -9.27 8.99 13.69
CA GLY A 215 -8.40 10.04 13.17
C GLY A 215 -8.08 9.97 11.67
N VAL A 216 -8.50 8.92 10.95
CA VAL A 216 -8.32 8.78 9.50
C VAL A 216 -9.60 8.36 8.77
N ALA A 217 -10.76 8.84 9.24
CA ALA A 217 -12.05 8.46 8.67
C ALA A 217 -12.14 8.76 7.16
N THR A 218 -11.80 9.99 6.75
CA THR A 218 -11.80 10.40 5.34
C THR A 218 -10.83 9.57 4.51
N TYR A 219 -9.59 9.38 4.97
CA TYR A 219 -8.60 8.54 4.30
C TYR A 219 -9.10 7.10 4.10
N SER A 220 -9.68 6.52 5.16
CA SER A 220 -10.24 5.16 5.13
C SER A 220 -11.35 5.05 4.08
N GLY A 221 -12.25 6.05 4.02
CA GLY A 221 -13.28 6.15 3.00
C GLY A 221 -12.70 6.18 1.58
N THR A 222 -11.62 6.96 1.34
CA THR A 222 -10.97 7.00 0.04
C THR A 222 -10.39 5.64 -0.35
N LYS A 223 -9.73 4.93 0.57
CA LYS A 223 -9.10 3.62 0.30
C LYS A 223 -10.12 2.49 0.15
N ALA A 224 -11.26 2.58 0.85
CA ALA A 224 -12.39 1.68 0.65
C ALA A 224 -13.02 1.87 -0.73
N GLY A 225 -13.36 3.12 -1.10
CA GLY A 225 -13.89 3.47 -2.42
C GLY A 225 -12.95 3.06 -3.56
N LEU A 226 -11.66 3.34 -3.42
CA LEU A 226 -10.62 2.97 -4.38
C LEU A 226 -10.56 1.44 -4.58
N THR A 227 -10.72 0.66 -3.52
CA THR A 227 -10.71 -0.80 -3.60
C THR A 227 -11.99 -1.36 -4.24
N ALA A 228 -13.14 -0.79 -3.91
CA ALA A 228 -14.41 -1.16 -4.53
C ALA A 228 -14.38 -0.88 -6.04
N TRP A 229 -13.92 0.32 -6.44
CA TRP A 229 -13.71 0.69 -7.83
C TRP A 229 -12.76 -0.28 -8.56
N ALA A 230 -11.60 -0.57 -7.99
CA ALA A 230 -10.63 -1.49 -8.58
C ALA A 230 -11.21 -2.92 -8.74
N THR A 231 -12.07 -3.34 -7.81
CA THR A 231 -12.74 -4.65 -7.87
C THR A 231 -13.73 -4.73 -9.03
N ALA A 232 -14.56 -3.71 -9.23
CA ALA A 232 -15.47 -3.62 -10.36
C ALA A 232 -14.68 -3.55 -11.69
N LEU A 233 -13.70 -2.66 -11.76
CA LEU A 233 -12.84 -2.48 -12.93
C LEU A 233 -12.12 -3.78 -13.34
N ARG A 234 -11.70 -4.60 -12.39
CA ARG A 234 -11.08 -5.91 -12.65
C ARG A 234 -12.02 -6.84 -13.41
N LEU A 235 -13.29 -6.82 -13.10
CA LEU A 235 -14.30 -7.64 -13.78
C LEU A 235 -14.59 -7.10 -15.18
N GLU A 236 -14.74 -5.78 -15.31
CA GLU A 236 -15.02 -5.12 -16.59
C GLU A 236 -13.89 -5.32 -17.60
N LEU A 237 -12.64 -5.18 -17.15
CA LEU A 237 -11.46 -5.22 -18.03
C LEU A 237 -10.95 -6.64 -18.32
N LYS A 238 -11.46 -7.67 -17.64
CA LYS A 238 -11.06 -9.06 -17.85
C LYS A 238 -11.18 -9.50 -19.30
N LYS A 239 -12.20 -9.07 -20.02
CA LYS A 239 -12.44 -9.36 -21.44
C LYS A 239 -11.36 -8.80 -22.38
N TYR A 240 -10.59 -7.80 -21.94
CA TYR A 240 -9.46 -7.21 -22.68
C TYR A 240 -8.10 -7.76 -22.24
N GLY A 241 -8.07 -8.78 -21.37
CA GLY A 241 -6.81 -9.33 -20.84
C GLY A 241 -6.14 -8.45 -19.78
N VAL A 242 -6.71 -7.28 -19.45
CA VAL A 242 -6.18 -6.35 -18.47
C VAL A 242 -6.36 -6.91 -17.05
N LYS A 243 -5.31 -6.85 -16.25
CA LYS A 243 -5.29 -7.35 -14.85
C LYS A 243 -5.29 -6.19 -13.88
N VAL A 244 -6.32 -6.09 -13.04
CA VAL A 244 -6.42 -5.05 -12.00
C VAL A 244 -6.18 -5.69 -10.63
N ILE A 245 -5.23 -5.14 -9.87
CA ILE A 245 -4.70 -5.73 -8.65
C ILE A 245 -4.62 -4.66 -7.58
N CYS A 246 -5.10 -4.97 -6.37
CA CYS A 246 -4.88 -4.14 -5.19
C CYS A 246 -3.61 -4.59 -4.47
N PHE A 247 -2.69 -3.65 -4.21
CA PHE A 247 -1.50 -3.88 -3.41
C PHE A 247 -1.60 -3.14 -2.08
N ILE A 248 -1.43 -3.85 -0.97
CA ILE A 248 -1.42 -3.31 0.39
C ILE A 248 -0.01 -3.46 0.93
N PRO A 249 0.77 -2.36 0.98
CA PRO A 249 2.19 -2.41 1.30
C PRO A 249 2.50 -2.63 2.78
N GLY A 250 1.50 -2.60 3.66
CA GLY A 250 1.69 -2.66 5.10
C GLY A 250 1.89 -1.28 5.75
N SER A 251 2.37 -1.26 6.99
CA SER A 251 2.66 -0.02 7.71
C SER A 251 4.13 0.36 7.51
N PHE A 252 4.37 1.51 6.88
CA PHE A 252 5.68 2.10 6.64
C PHE A 252 5.66 3.62 6.87
N ILE A 253 4.78 4.09 7.77
CA ILE A 253 4.60 5.53 8.08
C ILE A 253 5.92 6.19 8.44
N LYS A 254 6.74 5.51 9.24
CA LYS A 254 8.07 6.01 9.67
C LYS A 254 9.10 6.10 8.54
N GLU A 255 8.91 5.41 7.43
CA GLU A 255 9.80 5.38 6.28
C GLU A 255 9.21 6.17 5.09
N SER A 256 8.07 6.84 5.29
CA SER A 256 7.30 7.53 4.27
C SER A 256 7.05 8.97 4.66
N ASN A 257 7.04 9.85 3.67
CA ASN A 257 6.68 11.26 3.86
C ASN A 257 5.16 11.52 3.76
N ILE A 258 4.33 10.48 3.86
CA ILE A 258 2.87 10.63 3.74
C ILE A 258 2.26 11.53 4.82
N MET A 259 2.96 11.67 5.95
CA MET A 259 2.58 12.53 7.07
C MET A 259 3.51 13.77 7.25
N ALA A 260 4.41 14.03 6.32
CA ALA A 260 5.41 15.09 6.49
C ALA A 260 4.79 16.50 6.68
N GLY A 261 3.59 16.74 6.13
CA GLY A 261 2.83 17.99 6.30
C GLY A 261 1.85 18.00 7.47
N GLN A 262 1.89 17.02 8.38
CA GLN A 262 0.86 16.87 9.41
C GLN A 262 0.80 18.05 10.39
N ALA A 263 1.94 18.65 10.72
CA ALA A 263 1.99 19.82 11.61
C ALA A 263 1.22 21.02 11.02
N GLU A 264 1.37 21.25 9.73
CA GLU A 264 0.63 22.31 9.02
C GLU A 264 -0.87 21.98 8.94
N HIS A 265 -1.21 20.71 8.74
CA HIS A 265 -2.60 20.28 8.77
C HIS A 265 -3.25 20.51 10.15
N PHE A 266 -2.55 20.26 11.25
CA PHE A 266 -3.05 20.56 12.58
C PHE A 266 -3.24 22.06 12.80
N LYS A 267 -2.31 22.89 12.31
CA LYS A 267 -2.46 24.34 12.37
C LYS A 267 -3.71 24.79 11.61
N MET A 268 -3.91 24.31 10.38
CA MET A 268 -5.12 24.61 9.60
C MET A 268 -6.41 24.20 10.33
N MET A 269 -6.42 23.03 10.99
CA MET A 269 -7.55 22.57 11.82
C MET A 269 -7.82 23.54 12.96
N MET A 270 -6.77 23.92 13.71
CA MET A 270 -6.89 24.84 14.83
C MET A 270 -7.38 26.23 14.39
N ASP A 271 -6.84 26.76 13.29
CA ASP A 271 -7.18 28.07 12.78
C ASP A 271 -8.65 28.12 12.30
N SER A 272 -9.15 27.03 11.73
CA SER A 272 -10.51 26.91 11.20
C SER A 272 -11.55 26.49 12.23
N MET A 273 -11.13 26.03 13.39
CA MET A 273 -12.02 25.51 14.44
C MET A 273 -12.78 26.67 15.11
N PRO A 274 -14.12 26.58 15.29
CA PRO A 274 -14.89 27.55 16.04
C PRO A 274 -14.39 27.69 17.48
N GLU A 275 -14.53 28.89 18.08
CA GLU A 275 -14.03 29.15 19.46
C GLU A 275 -14.63 28.21 20.52
N GLU A 276 -15.91 27.85 20.37
CA GLU A 276 -16.55 26.84 21.20
C GLU A 276 -15.86 25.49 21.15
N ALA A 277 -15.54 25.01 19.94
CA ALA A 277 -14.83 23.75 19.73
C ALA A 277 -13.37 23.83 20.20
N LYS A 278 -12.68 24.97 20.00
CA LYS A 278 -11.35 25.18 20.54
C LYS A 278 -11.33 25.03 22.06
N HIS A 279 -12.32 25.63 22.72
CA HIS A 279 -12.44 25.52 24.18
C HIS A 279 -12.81 24.09 24.62
N PHE A 280 -13.69 23.43 23.87
CA PHE A 280 -14.12 22.07 24.19
C PHE A 280 -12.98 21.05 24.05
N TYR A 281 -12.17 21.16 22.99
CA TYR A 281 -11.10 20.19 22.70
C TYR A 281 -9.74 20.55 23.28
N ALA A 282 -9.47 21.81 23.59
CA ALA A 282 -8.21 22.42 24.06
C ALA A 282 -7.04 21.45 24.34
N ASP A 283 -7.03 20.82 25.50
CA ASP A 283 -5.95 19.93 25.94
C ASP A 283 -5.89 18.63 25.16
N TYR A 284 -7.03 18.09 24.78
CA TYR A 284 -7.08 16.86 24.00
C TYR A 284 -6.49 17.06 22.61
N PHE A 285 -6.84 18.13 21.92
CA PHE A 285 -6.27 18.48 20.62
C PHE A 285 -4.75 18.70 20.72
N ASN A 286 -4.28 19.44 21.73
CA ASN A 286 -2.86 19.68 21.94
C ASN A 286 -2.09 18.38 22.21
N ASN A 287 -2.63 17.49 23.03
CA ASN A 287 -2.03 16.17 23.30
C ASN A 287 -2.02 15.28 22.05
N TYR A 288 -3.09 15.33 21.27
CA TYR A 288 -3.20 14.62 20.00
C TYR A 288 -2.14 15.10 18.99
N CYS A 289 -1.98 16.41 18.85
CA CYS A 289 -0.95 17.01 18.00
C CYS A 289 0.46 16.59 18.43
N LYS A 290 0.77 16.65 19.73
CA LYS A 290 2.07 16.22 20.26
C LYS A 290 2.35 14.73 19.96
N TYR A 291 1.36 13.87 20.18
CA TYR A 291 1.48 12.44 19.93
C TYR A 291 1.79 12.15 18.46
N PHE A 292 1.01 12.70 17.53
CA PHE A 292 1.18 12.44 16.10
C PHE A 292 2.35 13.20 15.47
N SER A 293 2.74 14.37 15.98
CA SER A 293 3.92 15.09 15.51
C SER A 293 5.21 14.30 15.75
N SER A 294 5.27 13.49 16.80
CA SER A 294 6.42 12.62 17.07
C SER A 294 6.58 11.51 16.01
N VAL A 295 5.50 11.15 15.31
CA VAL A 295 5.46 10.09 14.28
C VAL A 295 5.62 10.66 12.86
N SER A 296 5.40 11.97 12.67
CA SER A 296 5.31 12.63 11.35
C SER A 296 6.62 13.25 10.87
N GLN A 297 7.76 12.87 11.41
CA GLN A 297 9.05 13.41 10.98
C GLN A 297 9.32 13.08 9.52
N ALA A 298 9.77 14.09 8.75
CA ALA A 298 10.19 13.91 7.38
C ALA A 298 11.34 12.89 7.30
N THR A 299 11.18 11.88 6.49
CA THR A 299 12.18 10.84 6.30
C THR A 299 13.19 11.24 5.23
N LYS A 300 14.40 10.70 5.32
CA LYS A 300 15.39 10.81 4.26
C LYS A 300 14.84 10.18 2.96
N LEU A 301 15.20 10.78 1.83
CA LEU A 301 14.86 10.23 0.53
C LEU A 301 15.71 8.99 0.24
N GLU A 302 15.24 7.85 0.72
CA GLU A 302 15.89 6.55 0.58
C GLU A 302 14.87 5.50 0.13
N LYS A 303 15.37 4.39 -0.41
CA LYS A 303 14.55 3.24 -0.76
C LYS A 303 14.09 2.54 0.53
N LEU A 304 12.81 2.15 0.60
CA LEU A 304 12.28 1.38 1.74
C LEU A 304 13.11 0.14 2.02
N GLN A 305 13.37 -0.14 3.28
CA GLN A 305 14.31 -1.18 3.69
C GLN A 305 13.69 -2.58 3.78
N ASP A 306 12.36 -2.69 3.99
CA ASP A 306 11.70 -4.00 4.11
C ASP A 306 11.70 -4.75 2.75
N PRO A 307 12.48 -5.84 2.60
CA PRO A 307 12.55 -6.58 1.34
C PRO A 307 11.24 -7.29 0.99
N ARG A 308 10.38 -7.57 1.98
CA ARG A 308 9.09 -8.26 1.76
C ARG A 308 8.11 -7.40 0.97
N ILE A 309 8.19 -6.07 1.11
CA ILE A 309 7.38 -5.15 0.29
C ILE A 309 7.63 -5.43 -1.19
N TYR A 310 8.90 -5.57 -1.58
CA TYR A 310 9.27 -5.81 -2.98
C TYR A 310 8.92 -7.23 -3.43
N GLU A 311 9.10 -8.24 -2.58
CA GLU A 311 8.72 -9.63 -2.91
C GLU A 311 7.23 -9.76 -3.19
N VAL A 312 6.39 -9.15 -2.36
CA VAL A 312 4.92 -9.15 -2.51
C VAL A 312 4.52 -8.29 -3.71
N PHE A 313 5.17 -7.13 -3.91
CA PHE A 313 4.95 -6.27 -5.06
C PHE A 313 5.33 -6.97 -6.38
N GLU A 314 6.46 -7.68 -6.43
CA GLU A 314 6.82 -8.50 -7.59
C GLU A 314 5.75 -9.54 -7.92
N GLY A 315 5.08 -10.13 -6.92
CA GLY A 315 3.93 -10.99 -7.14
C GLY A 315 2.81 -10.25 -7.89
N ALA A 316 2.43 -9.06 -7.44
CA ALA A 316 1.43 -8.23 -8.11
C ALA A 316 1.86 -7.84 -9.53
N LEU A 317 3.14 -7.51 -9.73
CA LEU A 317 3.68 -7.07 -11.02
C LEU A 317 3.91 -8.21 -12.01
N LEU A 318 4.37 -9.39 -11.55
CA LEU A 318 4.96 -10.41 -12.41
C LEU A 318 4.18 -11.72 -12.47
N ASP A 319 3.37 -12.06 -11.45
CA ASP A 319 2.68 -13.35 -11.45
C ASP A 319 1.78 -13.46 -12.70
N LYS A 320 1.93 -14.55 -13.47
CA LYS A 320 1.17 -14.77 -14.70
C LYS A 320 -0.33 -14.83 -14.44
N TYR A 321 -0.71 -15.40 -13.30
CA TYR A 321 -2.08 -15.48 -12.80
C TYR A 321 -2.14 -14.76 -11.44
N PRO A 322 -2.23 -13.40 -11.42
CA PRO A 322 -2.18 -12.67 -10.19
C PRO A 322 -3.44 -12.84 -9.35
N SER A 323 -3.27 -12.84 -8.04
CA SER A 323 -4.36 -12.66 -7.09
C SER A 323 -4.95 -11.26 -7.22
N ALA A 324 -6.22 -11.09 -6.86
CA ALA A 324 -6.87 -9.78 -6.85
C ALA A 324 -6.25 -8.82 -5.82
N ILE A 325 -5.68 -9.35 -4.75
CA ILE A 325 -5.10 -8.58 -3.64
C ILE A 325 -3.77 -9.21 -3.23
N TYR A 326 -2.74 -8.38 -3.10
CA TYR A 326 -1.45 -8.70 -2.50
C TYR A 326 -1.24 -7.86 -1.25
N LYS A 327 -0.86 -8.49 -0.14
CA LYS A 327 -0.65 -7.82 1.15
C LYS A 327 0.74 -8.10 1.68
N ASN A 328 1.49 -7.05 2.02
CA ASN A 328 2.67 -7.18 2.87
C ASN A 328 2.22 -7.04 4.32
N GLU A 329 2.03 -8.15 4.98
CA GLU A 329 1.45 -8.22 6.33
C GLU A 329 2.28 -9.15 7.19
N SER A 330 2.72 -8.67 8.36
CA SER A 330 3.35 -9.53 9.36
C SER A 330 2.31 -10.47 9.99
N TRP A 331 2.75 -11.62 10.53
CA TRP A 331 1.85 -12.58 11.14
C TRP A 331 1.00 -11.99 12.28
N ARG A 332 1.55 -11.03 13.05
CA ARG A 332 0.82 -10.33 14.11
C ARG A 332 -0.35 -9.51 13.54
N TYR A 333 -0.10 -8.73 12.49
CA TYR A 333 -1.15 -7.95 11.82
C TYR A 333 -2.18 -8.85 11.16
N PHE A 334 -1.77 -9.98 10.59
CA PHE A 334 -2.69 -10.99 10.05
C PHE A 334 -3.67 -11.49 11.11
N ILE A 335 -3.18 -11.81 12.32
CA ILE A 335 -4.05 -12.23 13.43
C ILE A 335 -5.01 -11.10 13.82
N TYR A 336 -4.51 -9.87 14.02
CA TYR A 336 -5.36 -8.74 14.38
C TYR A 336 -6.45 -8.48 13.32
N HIS A 337 -6.09 -8.41 12.05
CA HIS A 337 -7.05 -8.16 10.97
C HIS A 337 -8.04 -9.32 10.81
N THR A 338 -7.62 -10.55 11.08
CA THR A 338 -8.55 -11.70 11.08
C THR A 338 -9.52 -11.58 12.25
N LEU A 339 -9.04 -11.28 13.46
CA LEU A 339 -9.91 -11.04 14.62
C LEU A 339 -10.91 -9.92 14.36
N PHE A 340 -10.46 -8.77 13.85
CA PHE A 340 -11.36 -7.67 13.52
C PHE A 340 -12.44 -8.07 12.51
N ALA A 341 -12.12 -8.95 11.54
CA ALA A 341 -13.07 -9.36 10.51
C ALA A 341 -14.12 -10.36 11.00
N ILE A 342 -13.83 -11.17 12.02
CA ILE A 342 -14.72 -12.23 12.48
C ILE A 342 -15.44 -11.92 13.81
N THR A 343 -14.97 -10.91 14.57
CA THR A 343 -15.59 -10.52 15.84
C THR A 343 -16.82 -9.63 15.60
N PRO A 344 -17.84 -9.70 16.48
CA PRO A 344 -18.93 -8.72 16.50
C PRO A 344 -18.39 -7.28 16.64
N TYR A 345 -19.09 -6.28 16.07
CA TYR A 345 -18.65 -4.89 16.05
C TYR A 345 -18.24 -4.35 17.43
N CYS A 346 -18.99 -4.66 18.48
CA CYS A 346 -18.68 -4.20 19.84
C CYS A 346 -17.28 -4.68 20.34
N LEU A 347 -16.90 -5.89 20.01
CA LEU A 347 -15.56 -6.42 20.35
C LEU A 347 -14.49 -5.90 19.39
N SER A 348 -14.81 -5.79 18.09
CA SER A 348 -13.93 -5.21 17.09
C SER A 348 -13.55 -3.77 17.47
N ASP A 349 -14.52 -2.92 17.84
CA ASP A 349 -14.30 -1.54 18.23
C ASP A 349 -13.38 -1.43 19.47
N MET A 350 -13.60 -2.26 20.50
CA MET A 350 -12.71 -2.32 21.66
C MET A 350 -11.27 -2.70 21.28
N LEU A 351 -11.10 -3.69 20.39
CA LEU A 351 -9.80 -4.14 19.92
C LEU A 351 -9.09 -3.04 19.11
N VAL A 352 -9.82 -2.32 18.25
CA VAL A 352 -9.28 -1.21 17.45
C VAL A 352 -8.82 -0.07 18.34
N LEU A 353 -9.66 0.36 19.28
CA LEU A 353 -9.29 1.41 20.23
C LEU A 353 -8.04 1.04 21.05
N LYS A 354 -7.95 -0.22 21.50
CA LYS A 354 -6.77 -0.73 22.20
C LYS A 354 -5.53 -0.82 21.28
N PHE A 355 -5.73 -1.09 20.00
CA PHE A 355 -4.64 -1.19 19.02
C PHE A 355 -4.06 0.18 18.67
N VAL A 356 -4.90 1.21 18.52
CA VAL A 356 -4.49 2.56 18.09
C VAL A 356 -3.75 3.32 19.19
N GLN A 357 -4.08 3.10 20.45
CA GLN A 357 -3.44 3.73 21.63
C GLN A 357 -3.30 5.26 21.49
N GLY A 358 -4.33 5.94 21.01
CA GLY A 358 -4.36 7.41 20.95
C GLY A 358 -4.41 8.05 22.34
N PRO A 359 -4.17 9.37 22.45
CA PRO A 359 -4.32 10.07 23.70
C PRO A 359 -5.75 9.94 24.23
N PRO A 360 -5.94 9.70 25.55
CA PRO A 360 -7.26 9.51 26.12
C PRO A 360 -8.03 10.84 26.18
N TRP A 361 -9.32 10.81 25.82
CA TRP A 361 -10.23 11.90 26.10
C TRP A 361 -10.62 11.92 27.59
N LYS A 362 -10.43 13.04 28.27
CA LYS A 362 -10.74 13.21 29.71
C LYS A 362 -11.98 14.07 30.00
N GLY A 363 -12.64 14.55 28.94
CA GLY A 363 -13.76 15.48 29.03
C GLY A 363 -13.33 16.96 29.15
N PRO A 364 -14.22 17.91 28.84
CA PRO A 364 -13.97 19.32 29.02
C PRO A 364 -13.83 19.63 30.55
N GLY A 365 -12.74 20.28 30.95
CA GLY A 365 -12.55 20.75 32.33
C GLY A 365 -11.89 19.77 33.30
N ALA A 366 -11.43 18.59 32.86
CA ALA A 366 -10.74 17.66 33.77
C ALA A 366 -9.43 18.18 34.37
N MET A 367 -8.79 19.21 33.78
CA MET A 367 -7.61 19.86 34.33
C MET A 367 -7.92 20.90 35.39
N VAL A 368 -9.09 21.55 35.38
CA VAL A 368 -9.46 22.57 36.37
C VAL A 368 -9.57 21.97 37.78
N MET A 369 -9.89 20.67 37.88
CA MET A 369 -9.95 20.01 39.18
C MET A 369 -8.58 19.62 39.75
N ASN A 370 -7.56 19.43 38.94
CA ASN A 370 -6.21 19.08 39.44
C ASN A 370 -5.42 20.33 39.88
N GLU A 371 -5.59 21.46 39.20
CA GLU A 371 -4.94 22.71 39.66
C GLU A 371 -5.56 23.27 40.93
N SER A 372 -6.87 23.08 41.15
CA SER A 372 -7.53 23.47 42.41
C SER A 372 -7.25 22.51 43.58
N ALA A 373 -6.81 21.27 43.29
CA ALA A 373 -6.44 20.31 44.36
C ALA A 373 -4.99 20.49 44.86
N GLU A 374 -4.10 21.10 44.07
CA GLU A 374 -2.73 21.43 44.50
C GLU A 374 -2.60 22.81 45.20
N ALA A 375 -3.67 23.63 45.23
CA ALA A 375 -3.67 24.98 45.78
C ALA A 375 -4.29 25.13 47.21
N LEU A 376 -4.45 24.03 47.94
CA LEU A 376 -4.83 24.12 49.35
C LEU A 376 -3.57 24.09 50.24
N PRO A 377 -3.17 25.20 50.88
CA PRO A 377 -2.11 25.17 51.87
C PRO A 377 -2.58 24.37 53.09
N ASP A 378 -1.74 23.45 53.50
CA ASP A 378 -1.85 22.72 54.78
C ASP A 378 -1.99 23.70 55.96
N GLN A 379 -3.20 23.83 56.52
CA GLN A 379 -3.46 24.46 57.77
C GLN A 379 -3.69 23.39 58.84
N SER A 380 -2.61 22.78 59.29
CA SER A 380 -2.58 22.06 60.56
C SER A 380 -1.32 22.50 61.32
N LYS A 381 -1.46 23.56 62.08
CA LYS A 381 -0.73 23.79 63.38
C LYS A 381 -1.71 24.02 64.46
#